data_ee71ddfc6a7df513e2e6975b040b2593
#
_entry.id   ee71ddfc6a7df513e2e6975b040b2593
#
_cell.length_a   1.000
_cell.length_b   1.000
_cell.length_c   1.000
_cell.angle_alpha   90.00
_cell.angle_beta   90.00
_cell.angle_gamma   90.00
#
_symmetry.space_group_name_H-M   'P 1'
#
loop_
_entity.id
_entity.type
_entity.pdbx_description
1 polymer ?
#
loop_
_entity_poly.entity_id
_entity_poly.type
_entity_poly.pdbx_seq_one_letter_code
_entity_poly.pdbx_strand_id
1 'polypeptide(L)'
;MIPVWLDRGHEGHTIEDHLESSRRLPPIEAALKDCPVIINAREDPVAKDRAFTLKRPYKTKGDCYWTAYTADLLKRGKQMIEEACANLQTCAFVLIRPPGHHSDSTGSAEGFCHQNNAWIAVQTLKELGTKNITILDWDAHHGDGTEDNVVKGGYTDVRFCSLHAFGPGIYPETGEAKRTSTILNVPLPVGTRARSYERHFNDVVMPWILEEKVEVLIVSAGYDGHADDPMELLKLDEDVYRHMSKSLKQIGCKVLFLLEGGYNPKVLGDCVKATLEPWF
;
A
#
# COMPACT_ATOMS: atom_id res chain seq x y z
N MET A 1 21.66 -3.51 0.67
CA MET A 1 20.86 -2.35 0.16
C MET A 1 19.48 -2.84 -0.24
N ILE A 2 18.44 -2.12 0.11
CA ILE A 2 17.04 -2.50 -0.14
C ILE A 2 16.65 -1.99 -1.53
N PRO A 3 16.11 -2.84 -2.43
CA PRO A 3 15.59 -2.38 -3.69
C PRO A 3 14.26 -1.63 -3.52
N VAL A 4 14.17 -0.45 -4.14
CA VAL A 4 12.99 0.40 -4.18
C VAL A 4 12.66 0.68 -5.65
N TRP A 5 11.44 0.35 -6.08
CA TRP A 5 10.95 0.64 -7.43
C TRP A 5 10.14 1.93 -7.44
N LEU A 6 10.39 2.76 -8.45
CA LEU A 6 9.74 4.07 -8.60
C LEU A 6 9.48 4.35 -10.09
N ASP A 7 8.27 4.78 -10.44
CA ASP A 7 7.94 5.31 -11.77
C ASP A 7 7.97 6.84 -11.76
N ARG A 8 8.96 7.45 -12.39
CA ARG A 8 9.07 8.90 -12.57
C ARG A 8 8.12 9.46 -13.63
N GLY A 9 7.44 8.60 -14.38
CA GLY A 9 6.35 8.97 -15.29
C GLY A 9 4.99 9.19 -14.64
N HIS A 10 4.92 9.08 -13.30
CA HIS A 10 3.67 9.20 -12.53
C HIS A 10 3.00 10.60 -12.60
N GLU A 11 3.73 11.62 -13.05
CA GLU A 11 3.22 13.00 -13.16
C GLU A 11 2.03 13.13 -14.11
N GLY A 12 1.98 12.28 -15.16
CA GLY A 12 0.88 12.26 -16.13
C GLY A 12 -0.48 11.85 -15.54
N HIS A 13 -0.50 11.22 -14.36
CA HIS A 13 -1.72 10.90 -13.60
C HIS A 13 -1.84 11.88 -12.44
N THR A 14 -2.27 13.10 -12.73
CA THR A 14 -2.44 14.16 -11.73
C THR A 14 -3.56 15.11 -12.16
N ILE A 15 -4.41 15.47 -11.18
CA ILE A 15 -5.42 16.51 -11.29
C ILE A 15 -5.13 17.58 -10.24
N GLU A 16 -5.38 18.84 -10.59
CA GLU A 16 -5.27 19.97 -9.68
C GLU A 16 -6.15 19.73 -8.43
N ASP A 17 -5.58 19.97 -7.25
CA ASP A 17 -6.23 19.85 -5.94
C ASP A 17 -6.69 18.44 -5.52
N HIS A 18 -6.34 17.39 -6.26
CA HIS A 18 -6.63 16.03 -5.82
C HIS A 18 -5.60 15.54 -4.79
N LEU A 19 -6.07 14.84 -3.74
CA LEU A 19 -5.21 14.29 -2.68
C LEU A 19 -4.23 13.25 -3.25
N GLU A 20 -4.75 12.28 -4.01
CA GLU A 20 -3.91 11.34 -4.76
C GLU A 20 -3.30 12.05 -5.97
N SER A 21 -2.09 12.56 -5.84
CA SER A 21 -1.41 13.37 -6.84
C SER A 21 0.09 13.02 -6.95
N SER A 22 0.74 13.52 -8.00
CA SER A 22 2.18 13.34 -8.22
C SER A 22 3.06 13.93 -7.10
N ARG A 23 2.54 14.86 -6.30
CA ARG A 23 3.25 15.47 -5.17
C ARG A 23 3.63 14.45 -4.07
N ARG A 24 3.05 13.25 -4.07
CA ARG A 24 3.29 12.21 -3.07
C ARG A 24 4.68 11.58 -3.17
N LEU A 25 5.23 11.36 -4.38
CA LEU A 25 6.48 10.60 -4.55
C LEU A 25 7.77 11.42 -4.36
N PRO A 26 7.91 12.69 -4.80
CA PRO A 26 9.15 13.43 -4.63
C PRO A 26 9.67 13.55 -3.19
N PRO A 27 8.82 13.77 -2.15
CA PRO A 27 9.28 13.78 -0.77
C PRO A 27 9.84 12.43 -0.30
N ILE A 28 9.27 11.32 -0.78
CA ILE A 28 9.78 9.98 -0.47
C ILE A 28 11.16 9.79 -1.08
N GLU A 29 11.33 10.13 -2.37
CA GLU A 29 12.64 10.05 -3.05
C GLU A 29 13.69 10.91 -2.33
N ALA A 30 13.33 12.12 -1.90
CA ALA A 30 14.20 13.00 -1.14
C ALA A 30 14.59 12.41 0.22
N ALA A 31 13.64 11.81 0.97
CA ALA A 31 13.90 11.20 2.28
C ALA A 31 14.81 9.96 2.20
N LEU A 32 14.78 9.26 1.06
CA LEU A 32 15.57 8.04 0.83
C LEU A 32 16.94 8.31 0.20
N LYS A 33 17.28 9.55 -0.18
CA LYS A 33 18.48 9.90 -0.93
C LYS A 33 19.78 9.39 -0.30
N ASP A 34 19.90 9.50 1.02
CA ASP A 34 21.09 9.11 1.77
C ASP A 34 20.93 7.78 2.52
N CYS A 35 19.89 7.01 2.19
CA CYS A 35 19.62 5.72 2.78
C CYS A 35 20.28 4.58 1.98
N PRO A 36 20.56 3.41 2.59
CA PRO A 36 21.16 2.27 1.91
C PRO A 36 20.13 1.52 1.05
N VAL A 37 19.54 2.23 0.09
CA VAL A 37 18.55 1.72 -0.88
C VAL A 37 19.13 1.75 -2.29
N ILE A 38 18.57 0.92 -3.19
CA ILE A 38 18.82 0.97 -4.63
C ILE A 38 17.51 1.41 -5.28
N ILE A 39 17.48 2.62 -5.84
CA ILE A 39 16.32 3.14 -6.56
C ILE A 39 16.33 2.58 -7.99
N ASN A 40 15.41 1.68 -8.27
CA ASN A 40 15.11 1.16 -9.60
C ASN A 40 14.07 2.08 -10.26
N ALA A 41 14.52 3.25 -10.72
CA ALA A 41 13.63 4.23 -11.33
C ALA A 41 13.32 3.86 -12.77
N ARG A 42 12.04 3.92 -13.14
CA ARG A 42 11.59 3.92 -14.54
C ARG A 42 11.41 5.36 -15.00
N GLU A 43 12.07 5.71 -16.07
CA GLU A 43 11.93 7.00 -16.73
C GLU A 43 10.88 6.88 -17.82
N ASP A 44 9.94 7.82 -17.86
CA ASP A 44 9.09 8.02 -19.02
C ASP A 44 9.55 9.31 -19.74
N PRO A 45 10.36 9.22 -20.79
CA PRO A 45 10.86 10.40 -21.49
C PRO A 45 9.74 11.25 -22.09
N VAL A 46 8.57 10.67 -22.31
CA VAL A 46 7.40 11.37 -22.87
C VAL A 46 6.61 12.09 -21.77
N ALA A 47 6.66 11.62 -20.53
CA ALA A 47 5.96 12.26 -19.41
C ALA A 47 6.59 13.62 -19.04
N LYS A 48 7.91 13.77 -19.18
CA LYS A 48 8.61 15.06 -18.91
C LYS A 48 8.12 16.21 -19.79
N ASP A 49 7.77 15.91 -21.05
CA ASP A 49 7.22 16.90 -21.99
C ASP A 49 5.69 17.08 -21.85
N ARG A 50 5.06 16.24 -21.05
CA ARG A 50 3.60 16.13 -20.94
C ARG A 50 3.07 16.37 -19.54
N ALA A 51 3.85 16.97 -18.64
CA ALA A 51 3.41 17.37 -17.29
C ALA A 51 2.29 18.41 -17.35
N PHE A 52 1.13 17.96 -17.81
CA PHE A 52 -0.11 18.74 -17.76
C PHE A 52 -0.86 18.34 -16.50
N THR A 53 -0.80 19.19 -15.51
CA THR A 53 -1.82 19.17 -14.46
C THR A 53 -3.16 19.44 -15.15
N LEU A 54 -3.98 18.41 -15.29
CA LEU A 54 -5.31 18.58 -15.87
C LEU A 54 -6.20 19.29 -14.85
N LYS A 55 -6.86 20.36 -15.27
CA LYS A 55 -7.90 21.01 -14.45
C LYS A 55 -9.14 20.12 -14.32
N ARG A 56 -9.35 19.21 -15.26
CA ARG A 56 -10.47 18.26 -15.26
C ARG A 56 -10.00 16.92 -15.85
N PRO A 57 -10.39 15.78 -15.25
CA PRO A 57 -10.15 14.47 -15.83
C PRO A 57 -11.02 14.31 -17.09
N TYR A 58 -10.58 13.45 -18.00
CA TYR A 58 -11.44 13.12 -19.13
C TYR A 58 -12.53 12.07 -18.76
N LYS A 59 -12.38 11.35 -17.65
CA LYS A 59 -13.35 10.40 -17.10
C LYS A 59 -13.22 10.34 -15.58
N THR A 60 -14.34 10.22 -14.87
CA THR A 60 -14.39 9.93 -13.42
C THR A 60 -15.38 8.80 -13.16
N LYS A 61 -15.15 8.04 -12.11
CA LYS A 61 -16.10 7.11 -11.49
C LYS A 61 -15.93 7.26 -9.99
N GLY A 62 -16.95 7.79 -9.30
CA GLY A 62 -16.79 8.16 -7.91
C GLY A 62 -15.64 9.14 -7.72
N ASP A 63 -14.71 8.79 -6.84
CA ASP A 63 -13.48 9.50 -6.51
C ASP A 63 -12.26 9.10 -7.35
N CYS A 64 -12.42 8.14 -8.26
CA CYS A 64 -11.38 7.75 -9.21
C CYS A 64 -11.45 8.61 -10.47
N TYR A 65 -10.31 9.08 -10.94
CA TYR A 65 -10.19 9.83 -12.17
C TYR A 65 -9.27 9.16 -13.18
N TRP A 66 -9.47 9.44 -14.47
CA TRP A 66 -8.63 8.98 -15.56
C TRP A 66 -8.07 10.15 -16.33
N THR A 67 -6.77 10.11 -16.57
CA THR A 67 -6.07 10.94 -17.55
C THR A 67 -5.71 10.10 -18.76
N ALA A 68 -5.21 10.74 -19.82
CA ALA A 68 -4.71 10.02 -21.00
C ALA A 68 -3.55 9.06 -20.68
N TYR A 69 -2.90 9.22 -19.53
CA TYR A 69 -1.72 8.46 -19.11
C TYR A 69 -2.01 7.37 -18.08
N THR A 70 -3.22 7.35 -17.53
CA THR A 70 -3.59 6.40 -16.45
C THR A 70 -3.33 4.95 -16.88
N ALA A 71 -3.74 4.55 -18.09
CA ALA A 71 -3.56 3.18 -18.57
C ALA A 71 -2.08 2.77 -18.66
N ASP A 72 -1.22 3.66 -19.18
CA ASP A 72 0.22 3.40 -19.27
C ASP A 72 0.88 3.33 -17.90
N LEU A 73 0.45 4.19 -16.97
CA LEU A 73 0.93 4.17 -15.59
C LEU A 73 0.56 2.87 -14.88
N LEU A 74 -0.67 2.40 -15.01
CA LEU A 74 -1.13 1.13 -14.45
C LEU A 74 -0.32 -0.05 -15.00
N LYS A 75 -0.08 -0.07 -16.31
CA LYS A 75 0.76 -1.10 -16.95
C LYS A 75 2.19 -1.09 -16.40
N ARG A 76 2.82 0.08 -16.27
CA ARG A 76 4.17 0.19 -15.70
C ARG A 76 4.19 -0.19 -14.23
N GLY A 77 3.16 0.20 -13.47
CA GLY A 77 2.99 -0.20 -12.07
C GLY A 77 2.93 -1.72 -11.90
N LYS A 78 2.12 -2.40 -12.71
CA LYS A 78 2.08 -3.86 -12.74
C LYS A 78 3.46 -4.46 -13.01
N GLN A 79 4.19 -3.98 -14.02
CA GLN A 79 5.53 -4.46 -14.34
C GLN A 79 6.53 -4.24 -13.20
N MET A 80 6.46 -3.11 -12.48
CA MET A 80 7.29 -2.88 -11.30
C MET A 80 7.01 -3.88 -10.18
N ILE A 81 5.74 -4.22 -9.94
CA ILE A 81 5.36 -5.24 -8.96
C ILE A 81 5.90 -6.61 -9.37
N GLU A 82 5.72 -7.00 -10.64
CA GLU A 82 6.22 -8.27 -11.18
C GLU A 82 7.74 -8.40 -11.03
N GLU A 83 8.50 -7.34 -11.36
CA GLU A 83 9.95 -7.30 -11.18
C GLU A 83 10.36 -7.35 -9.70
N ALA A 84 9.66 -6.62 -8.83
CA ALA A 84 9.92 -6.65 -7.41
C ALA A 84 9.70 -8.05 -6.81
N CYS A 85 8.61 -8.73 -7.19
CA CYS A 85 8.34 -10.11 -6.79
C CYS A 85 9.44 -11.08 -7.28
N ALA A 86 9.83 -10.98 -8.55
CA ALA A 86 10.84 -11.87 -9.13
C ALA A 86 12.24 -11.68 -8.50
N ASN A 87 12.54 -10.49 -8.01
CA ASN A 87 13.84 -10.14 -7.41
C ASN A 87 13.80 -10.07 -5.87
N LEU A 88 12.70 -10.45 -5.22
CA LEU A 88 12.51 -10.33 -3.79
C LEU A 88 13.41 -11.32 -3.02
N GLN A 89 14.43 -10.79 -2.33
CA GLN A 89 15.36 -11.57 -1.51
C GLN A 89 14.94 -11.52 -0.03
N THR A 90 14.87 -10.36 0.56
CA THR A 90 14.50 -10.14 1.98
C THR A 90 13.40 -9.09 2.11
N CYS A 91 13.63 -7.89 1.60
CA CYS A 91 12.70 -6.77 1.65
C CYS A 91 12.78 -5.98 0.35
N ALA A 92 11.64 -5.44 -0.08
CA ALA A 92 11.54 -4.54 -1.23
C ALA A 92 10.39 -3.55 -1.01
N PHE A 93 10.46 -2.37 -1.64
CA PHE A 93 9.38 -1.40 -1.65
C PHE A 93 9.04 -0.98 -3.08
N VAL A 94 7.76 -1.01 -3.45
CA VAL A 94 7.27 -0.45 -4.71
C VAL A 94 6.50 0.83 -4.41
N LEU A 95 7.10 1.96 -4.76
CA LEU A 95 6.48 3.29 -4.65
C LEU A 95 5.52 3.49 -5.83
N ILE A 96 4.40 2.81 -5.75
CA ILE A 96 3.40 2.75 -6.82
C ILE A 96 2.32 3.82 -6.62
N ARG A 97 1.83 4.37 -7.73
CA ARG A 97 0.64 5.21 -7.87
C ARG A 97 -0.14 4.80 -9.12
N PRO A 98 -1.47 4.85 -9.11
CA PRO A 98 -2.39 5.02 -7.97
C PRO A 98 -2.30 3.89 -6.94
N PRO A 99 -2.93 4.05 -5.73
CA PRO A 99 -3.10 2.97 -4.77
C PRO A 99 -3.97 1.84 -5.33
N GLY A 100 -4.14 0.74 -4.60
CA GLY A 100 -4.76 -0.45 -5.16
C GLY A 100 -5.77 -1.17 -4.29
N HIS A 101 -5.73 -1.03 -2.98
CA HIS A 101 -6.40 -1.92 -2.05
C HIS A 101 -7.94 -1.89 -2.07
N HIS A 102 -8.57 -0.86 -2.67
CA HIS A 102 -10.02 -0.79 -2.88
C HIS A 102 -10.49 -1.39 -4.21
N SER A 103 -9.60 -1.72 -5.16
CA SER A 103 -10.01 -2.35 -6.42
C SER A 103 -10.34 -3.82 -6.20
N ASP A 104 -11.60 -4.19 -6.43
CA ASP A 104 -12.13 -5.53 -6.17
C ASP A 104 -11.81 -6.55 -7.27
N SER A 105 -12.27 -7.77 -7.13
CA SER A 105 -12.07 -8.87 -8.08
C SER A 105 -12.74 -8.67 -9.43
N THR A 106 -13.65 -7.69 -9.56
CA THR A 106 -14.27 -7.29 -10.84
C THR A 106 -13.44 -6.24 -11.58
N GLY A 107 -12.36 -5.72 -10.94
CA GLY A 107 -11.59 -4.60 -11.45
C GLY A 107 -12.31 -3.25 -11.33
N SER A 108 -13.24 -3.13 -10.38
CA SER A 108 -13.90 -1.85 -10.09
C SER A 108 -12.90 -0.84 -9.59
N ALA A 109 -12.97 0.38 -10.14
CA ALA A 109 -12.14 1.49 -9.69
C ALA A 109 -12.92 2.29 -8.62
N GLU A 110 -12.38 2.33 -7.38
CA GLU A 110 -12.96 2.99 -6.22
C GLU A 110 -11.84 3.41 -5.25
N GLY A 111 -12.09 4.38 -4.37
CA GLY A 111 -11.11 4.81 -3.36
C GLY A 111 -9.76 5.20 -3.95
N PHE A 112 -9.73 5.95 -5.05
CA PHE A 112 -8.52 6.28 -5.85
C PHE A 112 -7.84 5.07 -6.52
N CYS A 113 -8.29 3.83 -6.26
CA CYS A 113 -7.68 2.59 -6.75
C CYS A 113 -8.23 2.19 -8.11
N HIS A 114 -7.35 1.85 -9.06
CA HIS A 114 -7.73 1.44 -10.41
C HIS A 114 -7.47 -0.04 -10.69
N GLN A 115 -6.53 -0.64 -9.99
CA GLN A 115 -6.18 -2.06 -10.03
C GLN A 115 -5.67 -2.47 -8.65
N ASN A 116 -5.89 -3.71 -8.24
CA ASN A 116 -5.42 -4.16 -6.93
C ASN A 116 -3.93 -4.55 -6.99
N ASN A 117 -3.08 -3.68 -6.43
CA ASN A 117 -1.63 -3.84 -6.46
C ASN A 117 -1.17 -5.06 -5.65
N ALA A 118 -1.77 -5.28 -4.48
CA ALA A 118 -1.46 -6.44 -3.64
C ALA A 118 -1.89 -7.76 -4.31
N TRP A 119 -3.04 -7.76 -5.00
CA TRP A 119 -3.49 -8.95 -5.73
C TRP A 119 -2.61 -9.27 -6.94
N ILE A 120 -2.12 -8.27 -7.67
CA ILE A 120 -1.12 -8.45 -8.74
C ILE A 120 0.13 -9.14 -8.16
N ALA A 121 0.62 -8.68 -7.00
CA ALA A 121 1.75 -9.32 -6.33
C ALA A 121 1.46 -10.77 -5.94
N VAL A 122 0.26 -11.06 -5.39
CA VAL A 122 -0.17 -12.44 -5.09
C VAL A 122 -0.11 -13.31 -6.35
N GLN A 123 -0.75 -12.88 -7.44
CA GLN A 123 -0.79 -13.65 -8.68
C GLN A 123 0.63 -13.93 -9.20
N THR A 124 1.49 -12.90 -9.25
CA THR A 124 2.89 -13.04 -9.67
C THR A 124 3.66 -14.01 -8.78
N LEU A 125 3.53 -13.90 -7.46
CA LEU A 125 4.20 -14.82 -6.52
C LEU A 125 3.70 -16.27 -6.66
N LYS A 126 2.39 -16.45 -6.90
CA LYS A 126 1.81 -17.78 -7.17
C LYS A 126 2.37 -18.38 -8.45
N GLU A 127 2.51 -17.60 -9.53
CA GLU A 127 3.15 -18.03 -10.78
C GLU A 127 4.63 -18.41 -10.57
N LEU A 128 5.33 -17.74 -9.65
CA LEU A 128 6.70 -18.08 -9.22
C LEU A 128 6.78 -19.28 -8.26
N GLY A 129 5.64 -19.91 -7.91
CA GLY A 129 5.57 -21.09 -7.07
C GLY A 129 5.57 -20.82 -5.56
N THR A 130 5.42 -19.55 -5.14
CA THR A 130 5.33 -19.16 -3.72
C THR A 130 4.07 -19.72 -3.08
N LYS A 131 4.19 -20.21 -1.86
CA LYS A 131 3.08 -20.66 -1.00
C LYS A 131 2.98 -19.77 0.23
N ASN A 132 1.86 -19.89 0.96
CA ASN A 132 1.68 -19.22 2.26
C ASN A 132 1.98 -17.71 2.19
N ILE A 133 1.22 -16.99 1.38
CA ILE A 133 1.30 -15.55 1.23
C ILE A 133 0.34 -14.91 2.22
N THR A 134 0.82 -13.96 3.00
CA THR A 134 -0.04 -13.13 3.86
C THR A 134 0.01 -11.68 3.35
N ILE A 135 -1.14 -11.02 3.27
CA ILE A 135 -1.26 -9.60 2.99
C ILE A 135 -1.61 -8.93 4.31
N LEU A 136 -0.80 -7.97 4.74
CA LEU A 136 -1.10 -7.04 5.83
C LEU A 136 -1.40 -5.68 5.24
N ASP A 137 -2.57 -5.16 5.54
CA ASP A 137 -3.00 -3.82 5.16
C ASP A 137 -3.04 -2.95 6.41
N TRP A 138 -2.20 -1.92 6.45
CA TRP A 138 -2.17 -0.94 7.53
C TRP A 138 -2.56 0.48 7.08
N ASP A 139 -3.11 0.61 5.87
CA ASP A 139 -3.80 1.83 5.45
C ASP A 139 -4.89 2.19 6.45
N ALA A 140 -5.22 3.48 6.58
CA ALA A 140 -6.25 3.90 7.52
C ALA A 140 -7.65 3.43 7.13
N HIS A 141 -7.86 3.06 5.85
CA HIS A 141 -9.12 2.51 5.34
C HIS A 141 -9.07 0.98 5.27
N HIS A 142 -10.23 0.35 5.34
CA HIS A 142 -10.34 -1.07 5.08
C HIS A 142 -10.00 -1.39 3.62
N GLY A 143 -9.08 -2.32 3.38
CA GLY A 143 -8.73 -2.79 2.04
C GLY A 143 -9.77 -3.78 1.51
N ASP A 144 -11.01 -3.32 1.33
CA ASP A 144 -12.18 -4.11 0.95
C ASP A 144 -12.00 -4.81 -0.39
N GLY A 145 -11.36 -4.14 -1.36
CA GLY A 145 -11.04 -4.74 -2.66
C GLY A 145 -10.02 -5.88 -2.52
N THR A 146 -9.05 -5.76 -1.61
CA THR A 146 -8.10 -6.85 -1.36
C THR A 146 -8.76 -8.03 -0.64
N GLU A 147 -9.63 -7.77 0.35
CA GLU A 147 -10.43 -8.83 0.98
C GLU A 147 -11.28 -9.59 -0.05
N ASP A 148 -11.98 -8.86 -0.93
CA ASP A 148 -12.81 -9.45 -1.99
C ASP A 148 -11.98 -10.33 -2.93
N ASN A 149 -10.80 -9.87 -3.35
CA ASN A 149 -9.88 -10.66 -4.18
C ASN A 149 -9.41 -11.94 -3.48
N VAL A 150 -9.09 -11.88 -2.19
CA VAL A 150 -8.67 -13.07 -1.43
C VAL A 150 -9.81 -14.07 -1.27
N VAL A 151 -11.02 -13.59 -0.95
CA VAL A 151 -12.22 -14.44 -0.79
C VAL A 151 -12.60 -15.12 -2.10
N LYS A 152 -12.59 -14.38 -3.22
CA LYS A 152 -13.00 -14.90 -4.53
C LYS A 152 -11.89 -15.59 -5.31
N GLY A 153 -10.63 -15.32 -4.98
CA GLY A 153 -9.46 -15.88 -5.65
C GLY A 153 -9.25 -17.39 -5.44
N GLY A 154 -9.90 -17.95 -4.43
CA GLY A 154 -9.94 -19.40 -4.20
C GLY A 154 -8.63 -20.04 -3.70
N TYR A 155 -7.62 -19.26 -3.34
CA TYR A 155 -6.39 -19.75 -2.73
C TYR A 155 -6.60 -20.01 -1.23
N THR A 156 -6.27 -21.22 -0.78
CA THR A 156 -6.36 -21.60 0.64
C THR A 156 -5.12 -21.18 1.44
N ASP A 157 -4.05 -20.82 0.75
CA ASP A 157 -2.75 -20.42 1.29
C ASP A 157 -2.43 -18.92 1.06
N VAL A 158 -3.47 -18.12 0.81
CA VAL A 158 -3.41 -16.66 0.77
C VAL A 158 -4.29 -16.10 1.87
N ARG A 159 -3.71 -15.22 2.71
CA ARG A 159 -4.38 -14.67 3.88
C ARG A 159 -4.35 -13.13 3.80
N PHE A 160 -5.36 -12.47 4.34
CA PHE A 160 -5.46 -11.02 4.40
C PHE A 160 -5.78 -10.56 5.82
N CYS A 161 -5.07 -9.53 6.26
CA CYS A 161 -5.32 -8.85 7.53
C CYS A 161 -5.36 -7.34 7.31
N SER A 162 -6.39 -6.67 7.81
CA SER A 162 -6.51 -5.20 7.77
C SER A 162 -6.71 -4.62 9.17
N LEU A 163 -5.93 -3.59 9.50
CA LEU A 163 -6.00 -2.83 10.75
C LEU A 163 -6.34 -1.37 10.40
N HIS A 164 -7.60 -0.97 10.52
CA HIS A 164 -8.14 0.23 9.91
C HIS A 164 -9.10 1.01 10.82
N ALA A 165 -9.33 2.27 10.50
CA ALA A 165 -10.38 3.06 11.14
C ALA A 165 -11.77 2.58 10.68
N PHE A 166 -12.70 2.49 11.63
CA PHE A 166 -14.05 2.02 11.36
C PHE A 166 -15.08 2.80 12.19
N GLY A 167 -16.20 3.11 11.55
CA GLY A 167 -17.32 3.80 12.18
C GLY A 167 -18.33 4.30 11.15
N PRO A 168 -19.48 4.85 11.58
CA PRO A 168 -20.50 5.37 10.68
C PRO A 168 -19.93 6.43 9.72
N GLY A 169 -20.15 6.25 8.41
CA GLY A 169 -19.70 7.17 7.37
C GLY A 169 -18.20 7.15 7.08
N ILE A 170 -17.44 6.19 7.65
CA ILE A 170 -16.02 5.99 7.32
C ILE A 170 -15.93 5.06 6.11
N TYR A 171 -15.36 5.59 5.04
CA TYR A 171 -15.15 4.85 3.79
C TYR A 171 -14.28 3.60 4.03
N PRO A 172 -14.55 2.46 3.38
CA PRO A 172 -15.65 2.17 2.43
C PRO A 172 -16.93 1.65 3.12
N GLU A 173 -17.13 1.87 4.42
CA GLU A 173 -18.25 1.40 5.24
C GLU A 173 -18.29 -0.14 5.38
N THR A 174 -17.14 -0.78 5.21
CA THR A 174 -16.91 -2.23 5.38
C THR A 174 -15.76 -2.48 6.36
N GLY A 175 -15.48 -3.73 6.71
CA GLY A 175 -14.35 -4.10 7.58
C GLY A 175 -14.74 -4.27 9.04
N GLU A 176 -15.99 -4.66 9.31
CA GLU A 176 -16.38 -5.07 10.65
C GLU A 176 -15.47 -6.18 11.17
N ALA A 177 -15.38 -6.29 12.51
CA ALA A 177 -14.54 -7.28 13.16
C ALA A 177 -14.81 -8.70 12.61
N LYS A 178 -13.79 -9.31 12.05
CA LYS A 178 -13.84 -10.62 11.41
C LYS A 178 -12.57 -11.38 11.68
N ARG A 179 -12.70 -12.64 12.04
CA ARG A 179 -11.56 -13.55 12.18
C ARG A 179 -11.92 -14.92 11.62
N THR A 180 -11.21 -15.31 10.58
CA THR A 180 -11.25 -16.64 9.99
C THR A 180 -9.82 -17.17 9.82
N SER A 181 -9.63 -18.32 9.20
CA SER A 181 -8.29 -18.81 8.84
C SER A 181 -7.59 -17.92 7.79
N THR A 182 -8.37 -17.22 6.93
CA THR A 182 -7.83 -16.45 5.80
C THR A 182 -8.05 -14.95 5.92
N ILE A 183 -8.99 -14.48 6.75
CA ILE A 183 -9.32 -13.05 6.89
C ILE A 183 -9.27 -12.64 8.36
N LEU A 184 -8.60 -11.53 8.62
CA LEU A 184 -8.63 -10.83 9.91
C LEU A 184 -8.90 -9.33 9.68
N ASN A 185 -10.04 -8.84 10.14
CA ASN A 185 -10.37 -7.41 10.19
C ASN A 185 -10.32 -6.92 11.64
N VAL A 186 -9.52 -5.90 11.87
CA VAL A 186 -9.33 -5.25 13.17
C VAL A 186 -9.77 -3.80 13.07
N PRO A 187 -11.10 -3.53 13.20
CA PRO A 187 -11.63 -2.19 13.16
C PRO A 187 -11.26 -1.40 14.41
N LEU A 188 -10.82 -0.16 14.23
CA LEU A 188 -10.43 0.75 15.29
C LEU A 188 -11.30 2.01 15.26
N PRO A 189 -11.66 2.57 16.43
CA PRO A 189 -12.33 3.85 16.49
C PRO A 189 -11.52 4.97 15.79
N VAL A 190 -12.21 5.87 15.10
CA VAL A 190 -11.60 7.09 14.56
C VAL A 190 -10.88 7.85 15.68
N GLY A 191 -9.71 8.40 15.35
CA GLY A 191 -8.85 9.08 16.33
C GLY A 191 -8.02 8.16 17.21
N THR A 192 -8.01 6.83 16.94
CA THR A 192 -7.12 5.89 17.65
C THR A 192 -5.67 6.36 17.55
N ARG A 193 -5.00 6.42 18.71
CA ARG A 193 -3.63 6.91 18.87
C ARG A 193 -2.60 5.78 18.76
N ALA A 194 -1.34 6.14 18.47
CA ALA A 194 -0.19 5.26 18.30
C ALA A 194 -0.15 4.09 19.30
N ARG A 195 -0.13 4.36 20.61
CA ARG A 195 -0.06 3.30 21.65
C ARG A 195 -1.20 2.27 21.58
N SER A 196 -2.43 2.71 21.25
CA SER A 196 -3.56 1.78 21.12
C SER A 196 -3.46 0.99 19.83
N TYR A 197 -3.04 1.61 18.75
CA TYR A 197 -2.81 0.97 17.46
C TYR A 197 -1.73 -0.11 17.57
N GLU A 198 -0.56 0.20 18.14
CA GLU A 198 0.54 -0.74 18.39
C GLU A 198 0.10 -1.93 19.24
N ARG A 199 -0.74 -1.70 20.27
CA ARG A 199 -1.26 -2.79 21.09
C ARG A 199 -2.10 -3.75 20.25
N HIS A 200 -3.02 -3.26 19.40
CA HIS A 200 -3.82 -4.13 18.55
C HIS A 200 -2.95 -4.87 17.52
N PHE A 201 -1.94 -4.19 16.98
CA PHE A 201 -0.97 -4.81 16.10
C PHE A 201 -0.22 -5.95 16.82
N ASN A 202 0.32 -5.70 18.01
CA ASN A 202 1.12 -6.68 18.75
C ASN A 202 0.27 -7.83 19.32
N ASP A 203 -0.93 -7.54 19.85
CA ASP A 203 -1.73 -8.50 20.60
C ASP A 203 -2.72 -9.29 19.70
N VAL A 204 -3.06 -8.78 18.52
CA VAL A 204 -4.07 -9.39 17.64
C VAL A 204 -3.49 -9.73 16.27
N VAL A 205 -2.88 -8.73 15.57
CA VAL A 205 -2.40 -8.90 14.20
C VAL A 205 -1.19 -9.85 14.14
N MET A 206 -0.15 -9.56 14.91
CA MET A 206 1.08 -10.38 14.90
C MET A 206 0.84 -11.82 15.29
N PRO A 207 0.10 -12.15 16.36
CA PRO A 207 -0.25 -13.54 16.68
C PRO A 207 -0.98 -14.26 15.55
N TRP A 208 -1.96 -13.59 14.90
CA TRP A 208 -2.68 -14.18 13.78
C TRP A 208 -1.78 -14.44 12.56
N ILE A 209 -0.86 -13.51 12.23
CA ILE A 209 0.12 -13.73 11.16
C ILE A 209 0.96 -14.97 11.46
N LEU A 210 1.39 -15.15 12.71
CA LEU A 210 2.27 -16.22 13.14
C LEU A 210 1.57 -17.58 13.38
N GLU A 211 0.24 -17.66 13.28
CA GLU A 211 -0.50 -18.94 13.33
C GLU A 211 -0.11 -19.88 12.18
N GLU A 212 0.30 -19.30 11.07
CA GLU A 212 0.71 -20.07 9.89
C GLU A 212 2.12 -19.66 9.45
N LYS A 213 2.82 -20.57 8.79
CA LYS A 213 4.11 -20.25 8.19
C LYS A 213 3.91 -19.28 7.03
N VAL A 214 4.57 -18.12 7.07
CA VAL A 214 4.57 -17.13 6.01
C VAL A 214 5.84 -17.25 5.18
N GLU A 215 5.73 -17.42 3.86
CA GLU A 215 6.88 -17.35 2.94
C GLU A 215 7.12 -15.93 2.43
N VAL A 216 6.05 -15.24 2.05
CA VAL A 216 6.07 -13.83 1.64
C VAL A 216 4.96 -13.08 2.36
N LEU A 217 5.32 -11.96 2.95
CA LEU A 217 4.40 -10.97 3.49
C LEU A 217 4.33 -9.79 2.52
N ILE A 218 3.15 -9.53 1.98
CA ILE A 218 2.85 -8.32 1.21
C ILE A 218 2.27 -7.30 2.19
N VAL A 219 2.73 -6.06 2.14
CA VAL A 219 2.21 -5.00 2.98
C VAL A 219 1.59 -3.93 2.09
N SER A 220 0.26 -3.77 2.15
CA SER A 220 -0.42 -2.57 1.66
C SER A 220 -0.09 -1.43 2.62
N ALA A 221 0.93 -0.64 2.23
CA ALA A 221 1.57 0.34 3.09
C ALA A 221 0.96 1.73 2.89
N GLY A 222 -0.19 1.98 3.53
CA GLY A 222 -0.80 3.29 3.64
C GLY A 222 -0.22 4.11 4.80
N TYR A 223 -0.17 5.41 4.63
CA TYR A 223 0.34 6.36 5.63
C TYR A 223 -0.67 7.47 5.97
N ASP A 224 -1.89 7.33 5.50
CA ASP A 224 -3.02 8.22 5.78
C ASP A 224 -3.58 8.07 7.21
N GLY A 225 -3.08 7.10 7.95
CA GLY A 225 -3.26 7.01 9.40
C GLY A 225 -2.41 7.99 10.21
N HIS A 226 -1.46 8.72 9.59
CA HIS A 226 -0.64 9.70 10.28
C HIS A 226 -1.47 10.87 10.83
N ALA A 227 -1.08 11.38 12.01
CA ALA A 227 -1.83 12.42 12.71
C ALA A 227 -2.00 13.73 11.91
N ASP A 228 -1.06 14.02 11.02
CA ASP A 228 -1.04 15.20 10.15
C ASP A 228 -1.57 14.91 8.74
N ASP A 229 -2.14 13.73 8.49
CA ASP A 229 -2.74 13.43 7.20
C ASP A 229 -4.12 14.09 7.06
N PRO A 230 -4.47 14.64 5.87
CA PRO A 230 -5.76 15.29 5.65
C PRO A 230 -6.97 14.36 5.77
N MET A 231 -6.79 13.04 5.79
CA MET A 231 -7.88 12.08 6.03
C MET A 231 -8.35 12.08 7.50
N GLU A 232 -7.49 12.47 8.45
CA GLU A 232 -7.78 12.66 9.88
C GLU A 232 -8.41 11.43 10.60
N LEU A 233 -8.19 10.22 10.07
CA LEU A 233 -8.84 9.01 10.58
C LEU A 233 -8.18 8.45 11.84
N LEU A 234 -6.85 8.44 11.88
CA LEU A 234 -6.06 7.95 13.01
C LEU A 234 -5.10 9.03 13.50
N LYS A 235 -4.37 8.75 14.59
CA LYS A 235 -3.39 9.68 15.17
C LYS A 235 -2.07 8.94 15.41
N LEU A 236 -1.50 8.44 14.30
CA LEU A 236 -0.22 7.73 14.26
C LEU A 236 0.92 8.70 13.98
N ASP A 237 2.14 8.24 14.24
CA ASP A 237 3.40 8.90 13.92
C ASP A 237 4.34 7.93 13.19
N GLU A 238 5.51 8.40 12.77
CA GLU A 238 6.51 7.60 12.04
C GLU A 238 7.03 6.43 12.87
N ASP A 239 7.03 6.56 14.20
CA ASP A 239 7.52 5.52 15.12
C ASP A 239 6.64 4.28 15.10
N VAL A 240 5.32 4.43 14.89
CA VAL A 240 4.40 3.30 14.70
C VAL A 240 4.80 2.47 13.49
N TYR A 241 5.04 3.11 12.35
CA TYR A 241 5.43 2.41 11.11
C TYR A 241 6.79 1.73 11.26
N ARG A 242 7.74 2.39 11.94
CA ARG A 242 9.04 1.80 12.29
C ARG A 242 8.88 0.57 13.19
N HIS A 243 8.04 0.67 14.22
CA HIS A 243 7.77 -0.43 15.15
C HIS A 243 7.16 -1.63 14.43
N MET A 244 6.12 -1.41 13.63
CA MET A 244 5.48 -2.47 12.85
C MET A 244 6.48 -3.15 11.92
N SER A 245 7.20 -2.37 11.12
CA SER A 245 8.19 -2.88 10.17
C SER A 245 9.31 -3.69 10.85
N LYS A 246 9.78 -3.23 12.02
CA LYS A 246 10.76 -3.96 12.83
C LYS A 246 10.22 -5.32 13.29
N SER A 247 8.95 -5.37 13.70
CA SER A 247 8.29 -6.62 14.11
C SER A 247 8.15 -7.58 12.93
N LEU A 248 7.79 -7.08 11.74
CA LEU A 248 7.70 -7.89 10.52
C LEU A 248 9.05 -8.49 10.12
N LYS A 249 10.15 -7.73 10.24
CA LYS A 249 11.51 -8.24 9.99
C LYS A 249 11.85 -9.45 10.87
N GLN A 250 11.36 -9.46 12.13
CA GLN A 250 11.61 -10.55 13.08
C GLN A 250 10.92 -11.88 12.69
N ILE A 251 9.90 -11.85 11.83
CA ILE A 251 9.24 -13.05 11.30
C ILE A 251 10.24 -13.90 10.48
N GLY A 252 11.21 -13.24 9.81
CA GLY A 252 12.23 -13.89 8.99
C GLY A 252 11.73 -14.35 7.61
N CYS A 253 10.52 -13.94 7.18
CA CYS A 253 10.02 -14.13 5.83
C CYS A 253 10.46 -13.00 4.88
N LYS A 254 10.20 -13.15 3.59
CA LYS A 254 10.37 -12.07 2.61
C LYS A 254 9.24 -11.06 2.76
N VAL A 255 9.53 -9.75 2.64
CA VAL A 255 8.54 -8.68 2.79
C VAL A 255 8.53 -7.77 1.58
N LEU A 256 7.36 -7.58 0.97
CA LEU A 256 7.12 -6.65 -0.14
C LEU A 256 6.18 -5.55 0.32
N PHE A 257 6.68 -4.32 0.42
CA PHE A 257 5.87 -3.15 0.68
C PHE A 257 5.34 -2.55 -0.63
N LEU A 258 4.06 -2.22 -0.66
CA LEU A 258 3.36 -1.54 -1.76
C LEU A 258 2.74 -0.26 -1.21
N LEU A 259 3.08 0.88 -1.79
CA LEU A 259 2.52 2.16 -1.35
C LEU A 259 1.01 2.21 -1.62
N GLU A 260 0.24 2.55 -0.60
CA GLU A 260 -1.20 2.82 -0.69
C GLU A 260 -1.49 4.30 -0.38
N GLY A 261 -2.36 4.62 0.58
CA GLY A 261 -2.69 5.98 1.00
C GLY A 261 -1.53 6.75 1.64
N GLY A 262 -1.84 7.94 2.11
CA GLY A 262 -0.90 8.92 2.64
C GLY A 262 -0.81 10.14 1.72
N TYR A 263 -1.42 11.23 2.18
CA TYR A 263 -1.74 12.39 1.33
C TYR A 263 -1.11 13.70 1.83
N ASN A 264 -0.34 13.63 2.93
CA ASN A 264 0.48 14.75 3.37
C ASN A 264 1.94 14.58 2.91
N PRO A 265 2.38 15.31 1.86
CA PRO A 265 3.75 15.20 1.37
C PRO A 265 4.83 15.56 2.40
N LYS A 266 4.49 16.31 3.46
CA LYS A 266 5.47 16.74 4.47
C LYS A 266 5.92 15.61 5.39
N VAL A 267 5.06 14.62 5.63
CA VAL A 267 5.33 13.48 6.54
C VAL A 267 5.51 12.15 5.79
N LEU A 268 4.97 12.04 4.58
CA LEU A 268 4.98 10.79 3.83
C LEU A 268 6.39 10.23 3.59
N GLY A 269 7.35 11.11 3.30
CA GLY A 269 8.76 10.71 3.11
C GLY A 269 9.37 10.11 4.39
N ASP A 270 9.10 10.73 5.54
CA ASP A 270 9.61 10.28 6.84
C ASP A 270 8.95 8.98 7.28
N CYS A 271 7.66 8.80 7.02
CA CYS A 271 6.95 7.53 7.27
C CYS A 271 7.51 6.36 6.45
N VAL A 272 7.76 6.56 5.14
CA VAL A 272 8.37 5.53 4.28
C VAL A 272 9.80 5.22 4.73
N LYS A 273 10.60 6.25 5.07
CA LYS A 273 11.95 6.07 5.61
C LYS A 273 11.91 5.28 6.92
N ALA A 274 11.03 5.64 7.86
CA ALA A 274 10.85 4.93 9.12
C ALA A 274 10.49 3.44 8.91
N THR A 275 9.65 3.14 7.90
CA THR A 275 9.33 1.77 7.50
C THR A 275 10.57 1.00 7.03
N LEU A 276 11.49 1.62 6.31
CA LEU A 276 12.68 0.96 5.76
C LEU A 276 13.86 0.89 6.72
N GLU A 277 13.98 1.82 7.70
CA GLU A 277 15.09 1.87 8.65
C GLU A 277 15.42 0.52 9.33
N PRO A 278 14.46 -0.29 9.79
CA PRO A 278 14.77 -1.60 10.39
C PRO A 278 15.52 -2.56 9.44
N TRP A 279 15.46 -2.34 8.13
CA TRP A 279 16.03 -3.22 7.10
C TRP A 279 17.42 -2.78 6.60
N PHE A 280 17.89 -1.62 7.06
CA PHE A 280 19.22 -1.07 6.77
C PHE A 280 20.35 -1.89 7.36
#